data_97e86191256345e4fbc4648c17b7c5e6
#
_entry.id   97e86191256345e4fbc4648c17b7c5e6
#
_cell.length_a   1.000
_cell.length_b   1.000
_cell.length_c   1.000
_cell.angle_alpha   90.00
_cell.angle_beta   90.00
_cell.angle_gamma   90.00
#
_symmetry.space_group_name_H-M   'P 1'
#
loop_
_entity.id
_entity.type
_entity.pdbx_description
1 polymer ?
#
loop_
_entity_poly.entity_id
_entity_poly.type
_entity_poly.pdbx_seq_one_letter_code
_entity_poly.pdbx_strand_id
1 'polypeptide(L)'
;MLAFLHIIRPHGHDLVTDFQAAILLSQLEHLKEDTQLREESAEYMRKKLNAIPGITVQARGRKATTQSFYTYTMMVDNTHLKEGITKKDVCAAVTAEGAALWEGWGQPMYRQRLWSVKPEDYRIASNEVAEDIVMNKIMMTSLTWLMTSRADQDKSCDAVAKVMEEYYVD
;
A
#
# COMPACT_ATOMS: atom_id res chain seq x y z
N MET A 1 -10.53 3.97 -10.79
CA MET A 1 -11.79 3.26 -11.10
C MET A 1 -12.26 3.45 -12.54
N LEU A 2 -12.23 4.65 -13.13
CA LEU A 2 -12.62 4.88 -14.55
C LEU A 2 -11.67 4.28 -15.59
N ALA A 3 -10.37 4.14 -15.31
CA ALA A 3 -9.41 3.55 -16.25
C ALA A 3 -9.56 2.03 -16.42
N PHE A 4 -10.10 1.33 -15.42
CA PHE A 4 -10.36 -0.11 -15.50
C PHE A 4 -11.56 -0.44 -16.42
N LEU A 5 -12.52 0.46 -16.51
CA LEU A 5 -13.68 0.32 -17.40
C LEU A 5 -13.34 0.44 -18.88
N HIS A 6 -12.24 1.14 -19.22
CA HIS A 6 -11.85 1.31 -20.63
C HIS A 6 -11.18 0.08 -21.25
N ILE A 7 -10.60 -0.81 -20.41
CA ILE A 7 -9.95 -2.05 -20.89
C ILE A 7 -10.97 -3.13 -21.28
N ILE A 8 -12.21 -3.03 -20.79
CA ILE A 8 -13.29 -4.01 -21.06
C ILE A 8 -14.14 -3.64 -22.29
N ARG A 9 -13.89 -2.49 -22.92
CA ARG A 9 -14.68 -1.92 -24.02
C ARG A 9 -14.63 -2.57 -25.42
N PRO A 10 -13.78 -3.56 -25.77
CA PRO A 10 -13.85 -4.14 -27.11
C PRO A 10 -15.08 -5.00 -27.39
N HIS A 11 -15.87 -5.39 -26.35
CA HIS A 11 -16.91 -6.41 -26.54
C HIS A 11 -18.32 -6.06 -25.99
N GLY A 12 -18.58 -4.79 -25.69
CA GLY A 12 -19.97 -4.32 -25.45
C GLY A 12 -20.69 -4.88 -24.21
N HIS A 13 -19.97 -5.39 -23.23
CA HIS A 13 -20.53 -5.89 -21.98
C HIS A 13 -20.23 -4.95 -20.81
N ASP A 14 -20.80 -3.74 -20.86
CA ASP A 14 -20.76 -2.78 -19.75
C ASP A 14 -21.77 -3.13 -18.63
N LEU A 15 -22.42 -4.29 -18.72
CA LEU A 15 -23.45 -4.72 -17.78
C LEU A 15 -22.86 -5.68 -16.75
N VAL A 16 -23.08 -5.33 -15.48
CA VAL A 16 -22.83 -6.22 -14.35
C VAL A 16 -23.84 -7.36 -14.43
N THR A 17 -23.39 -8.59 -14.28
CA THR A 17 -24.32 -9.75 -14.22
C THR A 17 -25.13 -9.71 -12.93
N ASP A 18 -26.30 -10.36 -12.91
CA ASP A 18 -27.15 -10.43 -11.73
C ASP A 18 -26.41 -10.99 -10.51
N PHE A 19 -25.53 -11.98 -10.72
CA PHE A 19 -24.69 -12.53 -9.67
C PHE A 19 -23.68 -11.51 -9.12
N GLN A 20 -23.01 -10.77 -9.99
CA GLN A 20 -22.09 -9.70 -9.59
C GLN A 20 -22.85 -8.56 -8.89
N ALA A 21 -24.04 -8.20 -9.38
CA ALA A 21 -24.90 -7.19 -8.76
C ALA A 21 -25.34 -7.60 -7.34
N ALA A 22 -25.73 -8.85 -7.15
CA ALA A 22 -26.11 -9.36 -5.83
C ALA A 22 -24.95 -9.29 -4.82
N ILE A 23 -23.73 -9.67 -5.22
CA ILE A 23 -22.53 -9.54 -4.38
C ILE A 23 -22.25 -8.07 -4.06
N LEU A 24 -22.31 -7.19 -5.07
CA LEU A 24 -22.04 -5.76 -4.87
C LEU A 24 -23.06 -5.12 -3.92
N LEU A 25 -24.33 -5.45 -4.04
CA LEU A 25 -25.39 -4.96 -3.13
C LEU A 25 -25.09 -5.35 -1.68
N SER A 26 -24.75 -6.62 -1.44
CA SER A 26 -24.38 -7.08 -0.10
C SER A 26 -23.16 -6.35 0.45
N GLN A 27 -22.13 -6.11 -0.38
CA GLN A 27 -20.94 -5.36 0.03
C GLN A 27 -21.24 -3.88 0.33
N LEU A 28 -22.19 -3.28 -0.40
CA LEU A 28 -22.56 -1.88 -0.17
C LEU A 28 -23.25 -1.66 1.18
N GLU A 29 -23.96 -2.66 1.71
CA GLU A 29 -24.60 -2.60 3.03
C GLU A 29 -23.59 -2.35 4.15
N HIS A 30 -22.39 -2.92 4.04
CA HIS A 30 -21.34 -2.82 5.05
C HIS A 30 -20.28 -1.74 4.74
N LEU A 31 -20.31 -1.15 3.54
CA LEU A 31 -19.24 -0.26 3.05
C LEU A 31 -18.91 0.88 4.02
N LYS A 32 -19.91 1.49 4.65
CA LYS A 32 -19.72 2.62 5.56
C LYS A 32 -19.00 2.18 6.83
N GLU A 33 -19.44 1.09 7.44
CA GLU A 33 -18.88 0.54 8.67
C GLU A 33 -17.47 0.04 8.44
N ASP A 34 -17.25 -0.69 7.35
CA ASP A 34 -15.93 -1.17 6.96
C ASP A 34 -14.95 -0.03 6.68
N THR A 35 -15.42 1.05 6.07
CA THR A 35 -14.59 2.22 5.81
C THR A 35 -14.18 2.90 7.12
N GLN A 36 -15.11 3.06 8.06
CA GLN A 36 -14.82 3.61 9.37
C GLN A 36 -13.82 2.73 10.13
N LEU A 37 -14.04 1.42 10.16
CA LEU A 37 -13.12 0.47 10.80
C LEU A 37 -11.72 0.57 10.24
N ARG A 38 -11.58 0.66 8.91
CA ARG A 38 -10.28 0.84 8.24
C ARG A 38 -9.60 2.15 8.61
N GLU A 39 -10.34 3.26 8.71
CA GLU A 39 -9.80 4.55 9.11
C GLU A 39 -9.28 4.52 10.56
N GLU A 40 -10.06 3.97 11.49
CA GLU A 40 -9.68 3.84 12.90
C GLU A 40 -8.46 2.93 13.06
N SER A 41 -8.43 1.81 12.34
CA SER A 41 -7.31 0.88 12.34
C SER A 41 -6.06 1.49 11.74
N ALA A 42 -6.19 2.20 10.64
CA ALA A 42 -5.06 2.87 9.98
C ALA A 42 -4.43 3.93 10.90
N GLU A 43 -5.25 4.72 11.61
CA GLU A 43 -4.74 5.71 12.56
C GLU A 43 -4.08 5.07 13.78
N TYR A 44 -4.66 3.98 14.29
CA TYR A 44 -4.08 3.20 15.36
C TYR A 44 -2.69 2.66 14.99
N MET A 45 -2.61 1.94 13.86
CA MET A 45 -1.36 1.37 13.38
C MET A 45 -0.33 2.44 12.99
N ARG A 46 -0.78 3.56 12.41
CA ARG A 46 0.09 4.68 12.04
C ARG A 46 0.85 5.22 13.25
N LYS A 47 0.19 5.35 14.41
CA LYS A 47 0.85 5.81 15.65
C LYS A 47 1.93 4.84 16.10
N LYS A 48 1.66 3.53 16.05
CA LYS A 48 2.62 2.51 16.45
C LYS A 48 3.79 2.41 15.46
N LEU A 49 3.50 2.32 14.18
CA LEU A 49 4.52 2.18 13.14
C LEU A 49 5.42 3.42 13.02
N ASN A 50 4.87 4.64 13.14
CA ASN A 50 5.69 5.86 13.16
C ASN A 50 6.56 6.02 14.41
N ALA A 51 6.33 5.23 15.45
CA ALA A 51 7.23 5.18 16.61
C ALA A 51 8.46 4.27 16.38
N ILE A 52 8.47 3.49 15.31
CA ILE A 52 9.57 2.62 14.93
C ILE A 52 10.61 3.44 14.15
N PRO A 53 11.88 3.50 14.57
CA PRO A 53 12.93 4.18 13.84
C PRO A 53 12.98 3.73 12.38
N GLY A 54 13.13 4.68 11.46
CA GLY A 54 13.21 4.40 10.02
C GLY A 54 11.90 4.07 9.32
N ILE A 55 10.76 4.01 10.01
CA ILE A 55 9.44 3.76 9.39
C ILE A 55 8.61 5.05 9.37
N THR A 56 8.05 5.35 8.21
CA THR A 56 7.10 6.46 8.02
C THR A 56 5.86 5.97 7.29
N VAL A 57 4.71 6.10 7.92
CA VAL A 57 3.43 5.68 7.34
C VAL A 57 2.77 6.83 6.60
N GLN A 58 2.11 6.52 5.49
CA GLN A 58 1.35 7.47 4.69
C GLN A 58 0.42 8.31 5.57
N ALA A 59 0.57 9.62 5.49
CA ALA A 59 -0.32 10.56 6.16
C ALA A 59 -1.60 10.77 5.33
N ARG A 60 -2.70 11.01 6.03
CA ARG A 60 -3.95 11.45 5.38
C ARG A 60 -3.78 12.84 4.80
N GLY A 61 -4.22 13.03 3.57
CA GLY A 61 -4.23 14.35 2.95
C GLY A 61 -5.15 15.32 3.71
N ARG A 62 -4.69 16.56 3.93
CA ARG A 62 -5.42 17.56 4.73
C ARG A 62 -6.85 17.86 4.26
N LYS A 63 -7.14 17.63 2.97
CA LYS A 63 -8.47 17.83 2.37
C LYS A 63 -9.29 16.56 2.27
N ALA A 64 -8.74 15.41 2.66
CA ALA A 64 -9.45 14.15 2.62
C ALA A 64 -10.36 14.03 3.86
N THR A 65 -11.66 13.92 3.64
CA THR A 65 -12.64 13.69 4.71
C THR A 65 -12.71 12.23 5.12
N THR A 66 -12.54 11.32 4.16
CA THR A 66 -12.58 9.86 4.35
C THR A 66 -11.54 9.20 3.47
N GLN A 67 -10.91 8.14 3.97
CA GLN A 67 -9.92 7.35 3.23
C GLN A 67 -10.26 5.86 3.37
N SER A 68 -10.55 5.20 2.24
CA SER A 68 -11.00 3.80 2.25
C SER A 68 -9.85 2.78 2.23
N PHE A 69 -8.64 3.19 1.91
CA PHE A 69 -7.44 2.36 1.78
C PHE A 69 -7.63 1.14 0.86
N TYR A 70 -7.06 1.18 -0.33
CA TYR A 70 -6.90 0.01 -1.18
C TYR A 70 -5.71 -0.82 -0.72
N THR A 71 -4.64 -0.14 -0.36
CA THR A 71 -3.44 -0.68 0.27
C THR A 71 -3.06 0.23 1.44
N TYR A 72 -2.41 -0.33 2.44
CA TYR A 72 -1.81 0.44 3.51
C TYR A 72 -0.33 0.59 3.23
N THR A 73 0.15 1.82 3.18
CA THR A 73 1.46 2.16 2.62
C THR A 73 2.36 2.77 3.67
N MET A 74 3.60 2.32 3.71
CA MET A 74 4.66 2.88 4.54
C MET A 74 5.97 2.99 3.76
N MET A 75 6.89 3.76 4.27
CA MET A 75 8.24 3.89 3.72
C MET A 75 9.27 3.50 4.78
N VAL A 76 10.34 2.86 4.33
CA VAL A 76 11.56 2.66 5.13
C VAL A 76 12.58 3.73 4.78
N ASP A 77 13.27 4.25 5.77
CA ASP A 77 14.47 5.06 5.55
C ASP A 77 15.63 4.14 5.18
N ASN A 78 15.87 4.04 3.89
CA ASN A 78 16.90 3.17 3.34
C ASN A 78 18.32 3.68 3.54
N THR A 79 18.50 4.92 4.03
CA THR A 79 19.83 5.52 4.26
C THR A 79 20.49 5.05 5.55
N HIS A 80 19.69 4.52 6.47
CA HIS A 80 20.13 4.01 7.77
C HIS A 80 19.93 2.48 7.91
N LEU A 81 19.69 1.77 6.82
CA LEU A 81 19.72 0.31 6.84
C LEU A 81 21.18 -0.19 6.90
N LYS A 82 21.41 -1.30 7.60
CA LYS A 82 22.72 -1.98 7.60
C LYS A 82 23.19 -2.26 6.17
N GLU A 83 24.50 -2.27 5.97
CA GLU A 83 25.12 -2.49 4.65
C GLU A 83 24.58 -3.78 3.99
N GLY A 84 24.18 -3.67 2.73
CA GLY A 84 23.63 -4.78 1.94
C GLY A 84 22.15 -5.07 2.18
N ILE A 85 21.51 -4.45 3.19
CA ILE A 85 20.07 -4.60 3.45
C ILE A 85 19.28 -3.62 2.58
N THR A 86 18.26 -4.12 1.95
CA THR A 86 17.33 -3.36 1.08
C THR A 86 15.90 -3.42 1.63
N LYS A 87 15.00 -2.56 1.12
CA LYS A 87 13.57 -2.67 1.46
C LYS A 87 12.99 -4.06 1.15
N LYS A 88 13.55 -4.77 0.16
CA LYS A 88 13.12 -6.13 -0.19
C LYS A 88 13.41 -7.10 0.95
N ASP A 89 14.58 -6.97 1.56
CA ASP A 89 14.98 -7.82 2.69
C ASP A 89 14.11 -7.50 3.91
N VAL A 90 13.80 -6.23 4.15
CA VAL A 90 12.83 -5.81 5.19
C VAL A 90 11.47 -6.44 4.95
N CYS A 91 10.93 -6.34 3.73
CA CYS A 91 9.62 -6.94 3.39
C CYS A 91 9.63 -8.46 3.58
N ALA A 92 10.70 -9.13 3.15
CA ALA A 92 10.83 -10.58 3.27
C ALA A 92 10.92 -11.01 4.74
N ALA A 93 11.68 -10.31 5.56
CA ALA A 93 11.83 -10.59 6.98
C ALA A 93 10.52 -10.36 7.76
N VAL A 94 9.83 -9.24 7.53
CA VAL A 94 8.52 -8.96 8.15
C VAL A 94 7.48 -10.00 7.74
N THR A 95 7.50 -10.43 6.47
CA THR A 95 6.62 -11.49 6.00
C THR A 95 6.94 -12.84 6.66
N ALA A 96 8.20 -13.15 6.90
CA ALA A 96 8.62 -14.36 7.62
C ALA A 96 8.18 -14.35 9.09
N GLU A 97 8.04 -13.19 9.71
CA GLU A 97 7.44 -13.01 11.05
C GLU A 97 5.90 -13.14 11.05
N GLY A 98 5.28 -13.39 9.89
CA GLY A 98 3.84 -13.64 9.74
C GLY A 98 3.02 -12.42 9.33
N ALA A 99 3.64 -11.27 9.10
CA ALA A 99 2.97 -10.03 8.70
C ALA A 99 3.25 -9.72 7.23
N ALA A 100 2.34 -10.09 6.33
CA ALA A 100 2.53 -9.97 4.88
C ALA A 100 2.80 -8.52 4.45
N LEU A 101 3.99 -8.26 3.96
CA LEU A 101 4.47 -6.97 3.49
C LEU A 101 5.20 -7.16 2.15
N TRP A 102 4.99 -6.25 1.18
CA TRP A 102 5.66 -6.31 -0.12
C TRP A 102 6.18 -4.96 -0.59
N GLU A 103 7.05 -4.97 -1.58
CA GLU A 103 7.83 -3.84 -2.08
C GLU A 103 7.02 -2.77 -2.84
N GLY A 104 5.69 -2.85 -2.83
CA GLY A 104 4.82 -1.99 -3.62
C GLY A 104 4.78 -2.41 -5.09
N TRP A 105 4.60 -1.43 -5.99
CA TRP A 105 4.44 -1.67 -7.44
C TRP A 105 5.76 -1.96 -8.17
N GLY A 106 6.89 -1.90 -7.48
CA GLY A 106 8.22 -2.24 -7.96
C GLY A 106 8.84 -1.22 -8.91
N GLN A 107 8.06 -0.57 -9.77
CA GLN A 107 8.54 0.41 -10.76
C GLN A 107 7.55 1.56 -10.94
N PRO A 108 8.01 2.76 -11.28
CA PRO A 108 7.16 3.85 -11.74
C PRO A 108 6.32 3.44 -12.96
N MET A 109 5.14 4.03 -13.11
CA MET A 109 4.18 3.66 -14.14
C MET A 109 4.79 3.68 -15.55
N TYR A 110 5.56 4.69 -15.88
CA TYR A 110 6.19 4.86 -17.19
C TYR A 110 7.32 3.85 -17.51
N ARG A 111 7.75 3.05 -16.52
CA ARG A 111 8.69 1.92 -16.69
C ARG A 111 7.99 0.56 -16.72
N GLN A 112 6.67 0.52 -16.52
CA GLN A 112 5.92 -0.74 -16.56
C GLN A 112 5.87 -1.30 -17.98
N ARG A 113 6.00 -2.63 -18.10
CA ARG A 113 5.95 -3.31 -19.42
C ARG A 113 4.64 -3.08 -20.17
N LEU A 114 3.55 -2.81 -19.46
CA LEU A 114 2.24 -2.53 -20.05
C LEU A 114 2.06 -1.07 -20.46
N TRP A 115 3.06 -0.21 -20.23
CA TRP A 115 3.03 1.18 -20.64
C TRP A 115 3.23 1.26 -22.14
N SER A 116 2.16 1.50 -22.90
CA SER A 116 2.14 1.53 -24.36
C SER A 116 2.12 2.95 -24.93
N VAL A 117 2.13 3.98 -24.07
CA VAL A 117 2.16 5.37 -24.52
C VAL A 117 3.54 5.69 -25.08
N LYS A 118 3.59 6.27 -26.27
CA LYS A 118 4.85 6.62 -26.91
C LYS A 118 5.55 7.79 -26.21
N PRO A 119 6.89 7.85 -26.22
CA PRO A 119 7.64 8.93 -25.56
C PRO A 119 7.23 10.34 -25.97
N GLU A 120 6.79 10.55 -27.21
CA GLU A 120 6.31 11.83 -27.72
C GLU A 120 4.94 12.26 -27.15
N ASP A 121 4.17 11.31 -26.64
CA ASP A 121 2.80 11.53 -26.15
C ASP A 121 2.72 11.80 -24.63
N TYR A 122 3.86 11.79 -23.92
CA TYR A 122 3.90 12.12 -22.49
C TYR A 122 5.13 12.93 -22.09
N ARG A 123 5.05 13.58 -20.95
CA ARG A 123 6.15 14.37 -20.40
C ARG A 123 6.46 13.93 -18.96
N ILE A 124 7.71 13.66 -18.69
CA ILE A 124 8.23 13.51 -17.33
C ILE A 124 8.89 14.84 -16.94
N ALA A 125 8.24 15.57 -16.03
CA ALA A 125 8.77 16.87 -15.58
C ALA A 125 9.90 16.70 -14.56
N SER A 126 9.76 15.74 -13.63
CA SER A 126 10.76 15.32 -12.65
C SER A 126 10.38 13.92 -12.18
N ASN A 127 11.33 13.02 -12.13
CA ASN A 127 11.13 11.62 -11.77
C ASN A 127 11.95 11.17 -10.53
N GLU A 128 12.92 11.96 -10.10
CA GLU A 128 13.88 11.58 -9.06
C GLU A 128 13.20 11.15 -7.76
N VAL A 129 12.25 11.96 -7.26
CA VAL A 129 11.53 11.67 -6.02
C VAL A 129 10.63 10.43 -6.19
N ALA A 130 9.92 10.33 -7.33
CA ALA A 130 9.04 9.19 -7.59
C ALA A 130 9.82 7.89 -7.74
N GLU A 131 10.96 7.94 -8.41
CA GLU A 131 11.86 6.79 -8.57
C GLU A 131 12.46 6.36 -7.24
N ASP A 132 12.99 7.28 -6.46
CA ASP A 132 13.55 6.97 -5.14
C ASP A 132 12.51 6.33 -4.21
N ILE A 133 11.33 6.92 -4.13
CA ILE A 133 10.26 6.36 -3.30
C ILE A 133 9.88 4.95 -3.78
N VAL A 134 9.60 4.79 -5.07
CA VAL A 134 9.07 3.52 -5.60
C VAL A 134 10.15 2.43 -5.61
N MET A 135 11.38 2.77 -5.95
CA MET A 135 12.46 1.79 -6.07
C MET A 135 13.06 1.41 -4.71
N ASN A 136 13.18 2.39 -3.79
CA ASN A 136 14.03 2.22 -2.62
C ASN A 136 13.29 2.25 -1.28
N LYS A 137 12.09 2.86 -1.18
CA LYS A 137 11.50 3.18 0.12
C LYS A 137 10.13 2.58 0.36
N ILE A 138 9.24 2.59 -0.65
CA ILE A 138 7.85 2.22 -0.45
C ILE A 138 7.67 0.73 -0.16
N MET A 139 6.91 0.45 0.87
CA MET A 139 6.43 -0.88 1.24
C MET A 139 4.92 -0.83 1.39
N MET A 140 4.24 -1.91 1.08
CA MET A 140 2.78 -1.95 1.08
C MET A 140 2.28 -3.23 1.72
N THR A 141 1.13 -3.12 2.37
CA THR A 141 0.34 -4.27 2.80
C THR A 141 -1.10 -4.14 2.34
N SER A 142 -1.83 -5.24 2.34
CA SER A 142 -3.24 -5.22 1.95
C SER A 142 -4.10 -4.56 3.04
N LEU A 143 -5.31 -4.18 2.65
CA LEU A 143 -6.31 -3.68 3.60
C LEU A 143 -6.64 -4.70 4.71
N THR A 144 -6.24 -5.96 4.56
CA THR A 144 -6.49 -7.01 5.56
C THR A 144 -5.88 -6.66 6.92
N TRP A 145 -4.71 -6.00 6.97
CA TRP A 145 -4.15 -5.53 8.23
C TRP A 145 -5.11 -4.58 8.97
N LEU A 146 -5.89 -3.78 8.23
CA LEU A 146 -6.82 -2.82 8.79
C LEU A 146 -8.16 -3.44 9.21
N MET A 147 -8.44 -4.67 8.77
CA MET A 147 -9.70 -5.39 9.02
C MET A 147 -9.56 -6.51 10.05
N THR A 148 -8.36 -6.70 10.61
CA THR A 148 -8.10 -7.71 11.65
C THR A 148 -8.38 -7.18 13.06
N SER A 149 -8.28 -8.06 14.05
CA SER A 149 -8.38 -7.68 15.47
C SER A 149 -7.23 -6.75 15.89
N ARG A 150 -7.42 -5.97 16.94
CA ARG A 150 -6.34 -5.13 17.52
C ARG A 150 -5.11 -5.96 17.90
N ALA A 151 -5.33 -7.15 18.46
CA ALA A 151 -4.24 -8.05 18.82
C ALA A 151 -3.41 -8.50 17.60
N ASP A 152 -4.05 -8.72 16.45
CA ASP A 152 -3.32 -9.08 15.23
C ASP A 152 -2.67 -7.86 14.56
N GLN A 153 -3.27 -6.68 14.68
CA GLN A 153 -2.63 -5.43 14.29
C GLN A 153 -1.37 -5.16 15.12
N ASP A 154 -1.43 -5.43 16.43
CA ASP A 154 -0.27 -5.33 17.32
C ASP A 154 0.84 -6.28 16.89
N LYS A 155 0.54 -7.56 16.64
CA LYS A 155 1.53 -8.53 16.13
C LYS A 155 2.17 -8.05 14.83
N SER A 156 1.39 -7.47 13.92
CA SER A 156 1.92 -6.94 12.67
C SER A 156 2.87 -5.76 12.90
N CYS A 157 2.54 -4.85 13.81
CA CYS A 157 3.43 -3.76 14.20
C CYS A 157 4.70 -4.27 14.90
N ASP A 158 4.56 -5.25 15.78
CA ASP A 158 5.67 -5.86 16.52
C ASP A 158 6.63 -6.61 15.56
N ALA A 159 6.10 -7.26 14.52
CA ALA A 159 6.92 -7.88 13.47
C ALA A 159 7.78 -6.84 12.74
N VAL A 160 7.19 -5.68 12.39
CA VAL A 160 7.95 -4.58 11.78
C VAL A 160 9.00 -4.04 12.74
N ALA A 161 8.63 -3.82 14.01
CA ALA A 161 9.56 -3.31 15.03
C ALA A 161 10.77 -4.24 15.22
N LYS A 162 10.51 -5.55 15.38
CA LYS A 162 11.56 -6.56 15.52
C LYS A 162 12.54 -6.58 14.35
N VAL A 163 12.04 -6.51 13.12
CA VAL A 163 12.89 -6.49 11.92
C VAL A 163 13.69 -5.19 11.83
N MET A 164 13.08 -4.05 12.15
CA MET A 164 13.79 -2.76 12.12
C MET A 164 14.84 -2.66 13.24
N GLU A 165 14.58 -3.19 14.42
CA GLU A 165 15.58 -3.28 15.50
C GLU A 165 16.84 -4.04 15.04
N GLU A 166 16.68 -5.08 14.22
CA GLU A 166 17.80 -5.85 13.67
C GLU A 166 18.47 -5.15 12.48
N TYR A 167 17.72 -4.48 11.59
CA TYR A 167 18.22 -4.02 10.29
C TYR A 167 18.56 -2.52 10.24
N TYR A 168 18.06 -1.70 11.16
CA TYR A 168 18.25 -0.26 11.19
C TYR A 168 19.45 0.13 12.07
N VAL A 169 20.15 1.17 11.67
CA VAL A 169 21.30 1.73 12.42
C VAL A 169 21.00 3.20 12.68
N ASP A 170 21.04 3.63 13.95
CA ASP A 170 20.82 5.03 14.37
C ASP A 170 21.95 5.97 13.89
#